data_7ada7de9e4639a34d3882a80ef8c730f
#
_entry.id   7ada7de9e4639a34d3882a80ef8c730f
#
_cell.length_a   1.000
_cell.length_b   1.000
_cell.length_c   1.000
_cell.angle_alpha   90.00
_cell.angle_beta   90.00
_cell.angle_gamma   90.00
#
_symmetry.space_group_name_H-M   'P 1'
#
loop_
_entity.id
_entity.type
_entity.pdbx_description
1 polymer ?
#
loop_
_entity_poly.entity_id
_entity_poly.type
_entity_poly.pdbx_seq_one_letter_code
_entity_poly.pdbx_strand_id
1 'polypeptide(L)'
;MPLAKIHVLEGRYDQSRIAKVSGAIQSALMNTLRVPREDFFQLIFELPKNRFLHTPSFVGMHYSDDIIILEISFIQGRPKETRLALLKDINTRVAAAAGISPDDMMIAL
;
A
#
# COMPACT_ATOMS: atom_id res chain seq x y z
N MET A 1 -1.19 4.49 15.95
CA MET A 1 -1.37 3.28 15.17
C MET A 1 -2.66 3.39 14.40
N PRO A 2 -2.61 3.25 13.09
CA PRO A 2 -1.79 2.26 12.37
C PRO A 2 -0.41 2.75 11.96
N LEU A 3 0.46 1.79 11.65
CA LEU A 3 1.76 2.03 11.03
C LEU A 3 1.77 1.35 9.67
N ALA A 4 2.05 2.10 8.61
CA ALA A 4 2.17 1.57 7.27
C ALA A 4 3.64 1.49 6.84
N LYS A 5 4.06 0.33 6.34
CA LYS A 5 5.38 0.13 5.77
C LYS A 5 5.22 -0.12 4.28
N ILE A 6 5.77 0.79 3.47
CA ILE A 6 5.61 0.81 2.02
C ILE A 6 6.93 0.41 1.38
N HIS A 7 6.95 -0.73 0.68
CA HIS A 7 8.15 -1.24 0.02
C HIS A 7 7.98 -1.10 -1.48
N VAL A 8 8.92 -0.42 -2.12
CA VAL A 8 8.92 -0.20 -3.57
C VAL A 8 10.30 -0.46 -4.14
N LEU A 9 10.37 -0.72 -5.43
CA LEU A 9 11.62 -0.88 -6.16
C LEU A 9 12.25 0.51 -6.32
N GLU A 10 13.53 0.65 -5.96
CA GLU A 10 14.22 1.94 -6.05
C GLU A 10 14.24 2.46 -7.49
N GLY A 11 14.11 3.77 -7.63
CA GLY A 11 14.08 4.42 -8.94
C GLY A 11 12.74 4.35 -9.66
N ARG A 12 11.77 3.60 -9.15
CA ARG A 12 10.49 3.43 -9.83
C ARG A 12 9.47 4.51 -9.46
N TYR A 13 9.55 5.01 -8.23
CA TYR A 13 8.64 6.06 -7.74
C TYR A 13 9.44 7.31 -7.42
N ASP A 14 9.19 8.41 -8.14
CA ASP A 14 9.77 9.70 -7.79
C ASP A 14 9.06 10.27 -6.55
N GLN A 15 9.57 11.38 -6.03
CA GLN A 15 9.04 12.00 -4.81
C GLN A 15 7.57 12.37 -4.94
N SER A 16 7.15 12.86 -6.09
CA SER A 16 5.75 13.25 -6.34
C SER A 16 4.83 12.02 -6.34
N ARG A 17 5.27 10.95 -7.00
CA ARG A 17 4.47 9.73 -7.12
C ARG A 17 4.36 9.00 -5.79
N ILE A 18 5.45 8.94 -5.02
CA ILE A 18 5.41 8.32 -3.69
C ILE A 18 4.53 9.11 -2.72
N ALA A 19 4.50 10.43 -2.85
CA ALA A 19 3.61 11.28 -2.05
C ALA A 19 2.13 10.97 -2.35
N LYS A 20 1.80 10.69 -3.60
CA LYS A 20 0.44 10.29 -3.99
C LYS A 20 0.07 8.94 -3.40
N VAL A 21 0.99 7.99 -3.40
CA VAL A 21 0.79 6.68 -2.75
C VAL A 21 0.54 6.85 -1.27
N SER A 22 1.39 7.62 -0.60
CA SER A 22 1.28 7.91 0.83
C SER A 22 -0.08 8.54 1.18
N GLY A 23 -0.49 9.55 0.42
CA GLY A 23 -1.77 10.23 0.62
C GLY A 23 -2.96 9.31 0.42
N ALA A 24 -2.91 8.45 -0.60
CA ALA A 24 -3.98 7.50 -0.88
C ALA A 24 -4.13 6.47 0.25
N ILE A 25 -3.01 5.97 0.79
CA ILE A 25 -3.03 5.03 1.91
C ILE A 25 -3.64 5.69 3.15
N GLN A 26 -3.20 6.90 3.48
CA GLN A 26 -3.75 7.62 4.64
C GLN A 26 -5.23 7.90 4.48
N SER A 27 -5.66 8.29 3.28
CA SER A 27 -7.08 8.52 2.99
C SER A 27 -7.92 7.25 3.21
N ALA A 28 -7.41 6.10 2.78
CA ALA A 28 -8.09 4.83 2.99
C ALA A 28 -8.21 4.48 4.47
N LEU A 29 -7.14 4.69 5.25
CA LEU A 29 -7.13 4.44 6.69
C LEU A 29 -8.15 5.35 7.40
N MET A 30 -8.18 6.62 7.02
CA MET A 30 -9.15 7.56 7.58
C MET A 30 -10.58 7.18 7.23
N ASN A 31 -10.80 6.77 5.98
CA ASN A 31 -12.13 6.43 5.49
C ASN A 31 -12.68 5.13 6.10
N THR A 32 -11.84 4.10 6.22
CA THR A 32 -12.32 2.77 6.64
C THR A 32 -12.12 2.50 8.12
N LEU A 33 -11.01 2.93 8.71
CA LEU A 33 -10.72 2.70 10.13
C LEU A 33 -11.07 3.89 11.01
N ARG A 34 -11.48 5.02 10.40
CA ARG A 34 -11.85 6.24 11.11
C ARG A 34 -10.74 6.81 11.98
N VAL A 35 -9.49 6.60 11.59
CA VAL A 35 -8.36 7.20 12.30
C VAL A 35 -8.34 8.71 12.03
N PRO A 36 -7.92 9.53 13.00
CA PRO A 36 -7.78 10.97 12.78
C PRO A 36 -6.62 11.27 11.84
N ARG A 37 -6.67 12.44 11.21
CA ARG A 37 -5.65 12.87 10.24
C ARG A 37 -4.25 12.87 10.84
N GLU A 38 -4.12 13.28 12.09
CA GLU A 38 -2.84 13.40 12.81
C GLU A 38 -2.27 12.05 13.26
N ASP A 39 -3.04 10.98 13.16
CA ASP A 39 -2.54 9.61 13.36
C ASP A 39 -1.93 9.12 12.05
N PHE A 40 -0.76 9.64 11.75
CA PHE A 40 -0.09 9.42 10.48
C PHE A 40 1.32 8.93 10.71
N PHE A 41 1.54 7.62 10.47
CA PHE A 41 2.84 6.97 10.63
C PHE A 41 3.10 6.06 9.44
N GLN A 42 4.09 6.41 8.62
CA GLN A 42 4.46 5.65 7.44
C GLN A 42 5.98 5.57 7.31
N LEU A 43 6.47 4.41 6.92
CA LEU A 43 7.87 4.19 6.56
C LEU A 43 7.90 3.78 5.10
N ILE A 44 8.82 4.37 4.34
CA ILE A 44 8.97 4.08 2.92
C ILE A 44 10.34 3.46 2.71
N PHE A 45 10.34 2.25 2.15
CA PHE A 45 11.55 1.48 1.86
C PHE A 45 11.72 1.41 0.35
N GLU A 46 12.80 1.99 -0.15
CA GLU A 46 13.20 1.87 -1.55
C GLU A 46 14.29 0.81 -1.61
N LEU A 47 14.00 -0.32 -2.27
CA LEU A 47 14.87 -1.48 -2.28
C LEU A 47 15.48 -1.69 -3.66
N PRO A 48 16.79 -2.02 -3.73
CA PRO A 48 17.39 -2.37 -5.00
C PRO A 48 16.81 -3.68 -5.53
N LYS A 49 16.90 -3.89 -6.82
CA LYS A 49 16.30 -5.04 -7.50
C LYS A 49 16.73 -6.38 -6.90
N ASN A 50 17.95 -6.47 -6.45
CA ASN A 50 18.47 -7.72 -5.84
C ASN A 50 18.01 -7.91 -4.39
N ARG A 51 17.21 -6.99 -3.85
CA ARG A 51 16.63 -7.09 -2.50
C ARG A 51 15.11 -7.06 -2.51
N PHE A 52 14.50 -6.96 -3.69
CA PHE A 52 13.05 -6.97 -3.86
C PHE A 52 12.71 -8.10 -4.83
N LEU A 53 12.47 -9.29 -4.29
CA LEU A 53 12.32 -10.50 -5.09
C LEU A 53 10.85 -10.91 -5.14
N HIS A 54 10.33 -11.13 -6.35
CA HIS A 54 8.96 -11.58 -6.53
C HIS A 54 8.83 -12.33 -7.85
N THR A 55 7.83 -13.20 -7.95
CA THR A 55 7.48 -13.85 -9.21
C THR A 55 6.78 -12.84 -10.14
N PRO A 56 6.84 -13.06 -11.48
CA PRO A 56 6.14 -12.16 -12.40
C PRO A 56 4.62 -12.28 -12.34
N SER A 57 4.10 -13.38 -11.81
CA SER A 57 2.66 -13.59 -11.68
C SER A 57 2.35 -14.65 -10.65
N PHE A 58 1.19 -14.55 -10.00
CA PHE A 58 0.70 -15.55 -9.07
C PHE A 58 -0.80 -15.39 -8.88
N VAL A 59 -1.52 -16.50 -8.90
CA VAL A 59 -2.98 -16.59 -8.65
C VAL A 59 -3.76 -15.55 -9.49
N GLY A 60 -3.43 -15.47 -10.79
CA GLY A 60 -4.11 -14.57 -11.72
C GLY A 60 -3.64 -13.11 -11.67
N MET A 61 -2.75 -12.75 -10.76
CA MET A 61 -2.17 -11.41 -10.69
C MET A 61 -0.92 -11.33 -11.57
N HIS A 62 -0.72 -10.20 -12.23
CA HIS A 62 0.46 -9.94 -13.04
C HIS A 62 1.21 -8.74 -12.47
N TYR A 63 2.46 -8.95 -12.08
CA TYR A 63 3.27 -7.95 -11.40
C TYR A 63 4.27 -7.31 -12.35
N SER A 64 4.44 -5.99 -12.20
CA SER A 64 5.45 -5.20 -12.89
C SER A 64 6.45 -4.63 -11.89
N ASP A 65 7.37 -3.79 -12.37
CA ASP A 65 8.29 -3.06 -11.50
C ASP A 65 7.60 -1.97 -10.68
N ASP A 66 6.31 -1.70 -10.96
CA ASP A 66 5.50 -0.79 -10.15
C ASP A 66 4.98 -1.45 -8.86
N ILE A 67 5.28 -2.71 -8.62
CA ILE A 67 4.76 -3.46 -7.48
C ILE A 67 5.05 -2.75 -6.16
N ILE A 68 4.04 -2.71 -5.31
CA ILE A 68 4.14 -2.20 -3.94
C ILE A 68 3.81 -3.33 -3.00
N ILE A 69 4.69 -3.60 -2.04
CA ILE A 69 4.37 -4.48 -0.92
C ILE A 69 4.12 -3.60 0.29
N LEU A 70 2.89 -3.60 0.76
CA LEU A 70 2.43 -2.76 1.85
C LEU A 70 2.09 -3.61 3.06
N GLU A 71 2.70 -3.30 4.18
CA GLU A 71 2.38 -3.92 5.47
C GLU A 71 1.75 -2.86 6.37
N ILE A 72 0.63 -3.20 7.00
CA ILE A 72 -0.03 -2.28 7.93
C ILE A 72 -0.26 -3.00 9.26
N SER A 73 0.27 -2.40 10.32
CA SER A 73 0.05 -2.87 11.69
C SER A 73 -0.95 -1.95 12.37
N PHE A 74 -1.96 -2.51 13.03
CA PHE A 74 -2.93 -1.74 13.79
C PHE A 74 -3.44 -2.56 14.97
N ILE A 75 -4.14 -1.89 15.87
CA ILE A 75 -4.66 -2.52 17.09
C ILE A 75 -5.70 -3.58 16.70
N GLN A 76 -5.60 -4.74 17.34
CA GLN A 76 -6.49 -5.88 17.15
C GLN A 76 -7.96 -5.52 17.44
N GLY A 77 -8.88 -6.28 16.87
CA GLY A 77 -10.29 -6.19 17.20
C GLY A 77 -11.21 -5.61 16.14
N ARG A 78 -10.67 -5.24 14.98
CA ARG A 78 -11.51 -4.76 13.89
C ARG A 78 -12.18 -5.96 13.17
N PRO A 79 -13.47 -5.85 12.81
CA PRO A 79 -14.17 -6.93 12.13
C PRO A 79 -13.56 -7.25 10.77
N LYS A 80 -13.80 -8.46 10.30
CA LYS A 80 -13.34 -8.92 8.99
C LYS A 80 -13.82 -8.00 7.87
N GLU A 81 -15.07 -7.55 7.93
CA GLU A 81 -15.67 -6.68 6.93
C GLU A 81 -14.90 -5.36 6.82
N THR A 82 -14.49 -4.80 7.95
CA THR A 82 -13.71 -3.56 7.97
C THR A 82 -12.34 -3.77 7.34
N ARG A 83 -11.68 -4.90 7.64
CA ARG A 83 -10.38 -5.21 7.06
C ARG A 83 -10.47 -5.41 5.55
N LEU A 84 -11.50 -6.12 5.07
CA LEU A 84 -11.73 -6.29 3.64
C LEU A 84 -12.03 -4.98 2.94
N ALA A 85 -12.83 -4.12 3.57
CA ALA A 85 -13.11 -2.78 3.05
C ALA A 85 -11.83 -1.95 2.94
N LEU A 86 -10.94 -2.05 3.93
CA LEU A 86 -9.66 -1.36 3.92
C LEU A 86 -8.79 -1.84 2.75
N LEU A 87 -8.66 -3.14 2.55
CA LEU A 87 -7.88 -3.70 1.44
C LEU A 87 -8.38 -3.19 0.10
N LYS A 88 -9.68 -3.21 -0.10
CA LYS A 88 -10.30 -2.74 -1.35
C LYS A 88 -10.08 -1.24 -1.55
N ASP A 89 -10.27 -0.46 -0.51
CA ASP A 89 -10.15 1.00 -0.58
C ASP A 89 -8.71 1.43 -0.85
N ILE A 90 -7.73 0.80 -0.19
CA ILE A 90 -6.32 1.04 -0.45
C ILE A 90 -6.00 0.75 -1.91
N ASN A 91 -6.37 -0.44 -2.38
CA ASN A 91 -6.07 -0.86 -3.75
C ASN A 91 -6.65 0.12 -4.77
N THR A 92 -7.91 0.49 -4.62
CA THR A 92 -8.59 1.42 -5.54
C THR A 92 -7.93 2.79 -5.53
N ARG A 93 -7.66 3.34 -4.34
CA ARG A 93 -7.12 4.71 -4.22
C ARG A 93 -5.67 4.79 -4.69
N VAL A 94 -4.84 3.81 -4.34
CA VAL A 94 -3.43 3.82 -4.74
C VAL A 94 -3.30 3.60 -6.24
N ALA A 95 -4.03 2.65 -6.81
CA ALA A 95 -3.99 2.40 -8.25
C ALA A 95 -4.36 3.65 -9.04
N ALA A 96 -5.42 4.35 -8.62
CA ALA A 96 -5.85 5.59 -9.27
C ALA A 96 -4.83 6.73 -9.09
N ALA A 97 -4.33 6.91 -7.88
CA ALA A 97 -3.43 8.02 -7.55
C ALA A 97 -2.06 7.88 -8.21
N ALA A 98 -1.49 6.68 -8.20
CA ALA A 98 -0.16 6.42 -8.74
C ALA A 98 -0.17 6.00 -10.21
N GLY A 99 -1.35 5.72 -10.78
CA GLY A 99 -1.46 5.26 -12.17
C GLY A 99 -0.87 3.88 -12.38
N ILE A 100 -1.09 2.95 -11.44
CA ILE A 100 -0.58 1.59 -11.53
C ILE A 100 -1.73 0.59 -11.64
N SER A 101 -1.39 -0.62 -12.07
CA SER A 101 -2.34 -1.74 -12.10
C SER A 101 -2.76 -2.12 -10.68
N PRO A 102 -4.05 -2.42 -10.46
CA PRO A 102 -4.49 -2.98 -9.17
C PRO A 102 -3.77 -4.26 -8.79
N ASP A 103 -3.23 -5.01 -9.76
CA ASP A 103 -2.45 -6.22 -9.51
C ASP A 103 -1.13 -5.94 -8.79
N ASP A 104 -0.58 -4.73 -8.96
CA ASP A 104 0.72 -4.34 -8.42
C ASP A 104 0.66 -3.93 -6.94
N MET A 105 -0.37 -4.38 -6.23
CA MET A 105 -0.53 -4.11 -4.80
C MET A 105 -0.60 -5.43 -4.03
N MET A 106 0.42 -5.69 -3.21
CA MET A 106 0.39 -6.79 -2.25
C MET A 106 0.27 -6.17 -0.86
N ILE A 107 -0.82 -6.47 -0.16
CA ILE A 107 -1.13 -5.85 1.13
C ILE A 107 -1.22 -6.92 2.21
N ALA A 108 -0.43 -6.75 3.26
CA ALA A 108 -0.49 -7.56 4.47
C ALA A 108 -0.98 -6.69 5.63
N LEU A 109 -1.95 -7.20 6.37
CA LEU A 109 -2.52 -6.50 7.53
C LEU A 109 -2.13 -7.15 8.84
#